data_cea0802c4d7bc8955e52b2be11a3b6ca
#
_entry.id   cea0802c4d7bc8955e52b2be11a3b6ca
#
_cell.length_a   1.000
_cell.length_b   1.000
_cell.length_c   1.000
_cell.angle_alpha   90.00
_cell.angle_beta   90.00
_cell.angle_gamma   90.00
#
_symmetry.space_group_name_H-M   'P 1'
#
loop_
_entity.id
_entity.type
_entity.pdbx_description
1 polymer ?
#
loop_
_entity_poly.entity_id
_entity_poly.type
_entity_poly.pdbx_seq_one_letter_code
_entity_poly.pdbx_strand_id
1 'polypeptide(L)' 'MAKWEYFVAPLLEHNPGEILNTFGEDGWELVGVAQLVNPMGGQSSVAYMKRPKS' A
#
# COMPACT_ATOMS: atom_id res chain seq x y z
N MET A 1 -12.35 16.22 -14.48
CA MET A 1 -11.06 15.63 -14.13
C MET A 1 -11.24 14.54 -13.10
N ALA A 2 -10.47 13.48 -13.25
CA ALA A 2 -10.54 12.38 -12.32
C ALA A 2 -9.94 12.81 -10.98
N LYS A 3 -10.63 12.44 -9.90
CA LYS A 3 -10.11 12.61 -8.56
C LYS A 3 -9.68 11.25 -8.03
N TRP A 4 -8.62 11.25 -7.26
CA TRP A 4 -8.06 10.03 -6.71
C TRP A 4 -8.02 10.09 -5.20
N GLU A 5 -8.27 8.98 -4.55
CA GLU A 5 -7.98 8.86 -3.14
C GLU A 5 -6.81 7.91 -2.95
N TYR A 6 -6.03 8.16 -1.91
CA TYR A 6 -4.78 7.44 -1.66
C TYR A 6 -4.83 6.76 -0.31
N PHE A 7 -4.18 5.63 -0.25
CA PHE A 7 -4.07 4.85 0.97
C PHE A 7 -2.64 4.35 1.12
N VAL A 8 -2.11 4.41 2.31
CA VAL A 8 -0.79 3.85 2.63
C VAL A 8 -1.00 2.63 3.51
N ALA A 9 -0.68 1.46 2.98
CA ALA A 9 -0.91 0.20 3.67
C ALA A 9 0.42 -0.39 4.11
N PRO A 10 0.56 -0.80 5.38
CA PRO A 10 1.76 -1.51 5.80
C PRO A 10 1.77 -2.90 5.18
N LEU A 11 2.93 -3.31 4.67
CA LEU A 11 3.11 -4.64 4.14
C LEU A 11 3.79 -5.49 5.20
N LEU A 12 3.09 -6.52 5.65
CA LEU A 12 3.67 -7.48 6.58
C LEU A 12 4.51 -8.46 5.79
N GLU A 13 5.57 -8.97 6.44
CA GLU A 13 6.53 -9.83 5.76
C GLU A 13 5.94 -11.13 5.24
N HIS A 14 4.81 -11.58 5.79
CA HIS A 14 4.36 -12.93 5.51
C HIS A 14 3.56 -13.08 4.23
N ASN A 15 2.78 -12.23 3.78
CA ASN A 15 2.02 -12.44 2.55
C ASN A 15 1.65 -11.11 1.91
N PRO A 16 2.65 -10.37 1.40
CA PRO A 16 2.35 -9.09 0.79
C PRO A 16 1.43 -9.20 -0.43
N GLY A 17 1.54 -10.31 -1.17
CA GLY A 17 0.66 -10.51 -2.31
C GLY A 17 -0.79 -10.63 -1.92
N GLU A 18 -1.09 -11.33 -0.82
CA GLU A 18 -2.47 -11.45 -0.33
C GLU A 18 -3.01 -10.10 0.13
N ILE A 19 -2.18 -9.32 0.81
CA ILE A 19 -2.58 -7.98 1.23
C ILE A 19 -2.92 -7.12 0.03
N LEU A 20 -2.06 -7.14 -0.99
CA LEU A 20 -2.28 -6.37 -2.20
C LEU A 20 -3.53 -6.84 -2.94
N ASN A 21 -3.76 -8.14 -3.00
CA ASN A 21 -4.94 -8.67 -3.66
C ASN A 21 -6.23 -8.27 -2.93
N THR A 22 -6.19 -8.26 -1.60
CA THR A 22 -7.35 -7.84 -0.80
C THR A 22 -7.72 -6.39 -1.11
N PHE A 23 -6.74 -5.50 -1.16
CA PHE A 23 -7.01 -4.12 -1.53
C PHE A 23 -7.43 -3.99 -2.98
N GLY A 24 -6.84 -4.79 -3.86
CA GLY A 24 -7.22 -4.78 -5.27
C GLY A 24 -8.68 -5.13 -5.49
N GLU A 25 -9.23 -6.03 -4.68
CA GLU A 25 -10.66 -6.37 -4.77
C GLU A 25 -11.54 -5.20 -4.41
N ASP A 26 -11.05 -4.27 -3.58
CA ASP A 26 -11.77 -3.06 -3.24
C ASP A 26 -11.53 -1.92 -4.23
N GLY A 27 -10.84 -2.20 -5.33
CA GLY A 27 -10.59 -1.22 -6.37
C GLY A 27 -9.30 -0.43 -6.22
N TRP A 28 -8.46 -0.80 -5.24
CA TRP A 28 -7.20 -0.11 -5.04
C TRP A 28 -6.15 -0.55 -6.06
N GLU A 29 -5.37 0.39 -6.54
CA GLU A 29 -4.27 0.13 -7.47
C GLU A 29 -2.96 0.49 -6.80
N LEU A 30 -1.97 -0.39 -6.91
CA LEU A 30 -0.65 -0.15 -6.34
C LEU A 30 0.09 0.91 -7.14
N VAL A 31 0.52 1.96 -6.46
CA VAL A 31 1.32 3.02 -7.06
C VAL A 31 2.80 2.75 -6.88
N GLY A 32 3.20 2.31 -5.71
CA GLY A 32 4.60 2.03 -5.42
C GLY A 32 4.77 1.49 -4.02
N VAL A 33 5.97 1.03 -3.73
CA VAL A 33 6.34 0.47 -2.43
C VAL A 33 7.56 1.22 -1.94
N ALA A 34 7.55 1.59 -0.67
CA ALA A 34 8.69 2.25 -0.04
C ALA A 34 9.09 1.49 1.21
N GLN A 35 10.37 1.53 1.53
CA GLN A 35 10.87 0.99 2.78
C GLN A 35 11.13 2.11 3.76
N LEU A 36 10.64 1.93 4.99
CA LEU A 36 10.90 2.85 6.07
C LEU A 36 11.88 2.20 7.04
N VAL A 37 12.89 2.96 7.43
CA VAL A 37 13.88 2.49 8.40
C VAL A 37 13.52 3.10 9.75
N ASN A 38 13.30 2.24 10.73
CA ASN A 38 13.00 2.69 12.07
C ASN A 38 14.29 3.04 12.81
N PRO A 39 14.28 4.10 13.62
CA PRO A 39 15.47 4.44 14.42
C PRO A 39 15.92 3.35 15.37
N MET A 40 15.03 2.43 15.70
CA MET A 40 15.33 1.32 16.60
C MET A 40 15.91 0.11 15.85
N GLY A 41 16.21 0.24 14.57
CA GLY A 41 16.87 -0.80 13.81
C GLY A 41 15.98 -1.74 13.04
N GLY A 42 14.67 -1.45 12.93
CA GLY A 42 13.77 -2.25 12.12
C GLY A 42 13.53 -1.62 10.76
N GLN A 43 13.05 -2.44 9.83
CA GLN A 43 12.62 -1.96 8.52
C GLN A 43 11.17 -2.35 8.30
N SER A 44 10.41 -1.45 7.72
CA SER A 44 9.02 -1.71 7.38
C SER A 44 8.78 -1.32 5.94
N SER A 45 7.99 -2.14 5.23
CA SER A 45 7.59 -1.82 3.87
C SER A 45 6.16 -1.30 3.90
N VAL A 46 5.90 -0.27 3.11
CA VAL A 46 4.55 0.27 2.96
C VAL A 46 4.21 0.36 1.48
N ALA A 47 2.96 0.11 1.17
CA ALA A 47 2.46 0.21 -0.19
C ALA A 47 1.61 1.46 -0.31
N TYR A 48 1.89 2.25 -1.33
CA TYR A 48 1.08 3.41 -1.68
C TYR A 48 0.07 2.98 -2.73
N MET A 49 -1.19 3.22 -2.45
CA MET A 49 -2.28 2.80 -3.31
C MET A 49 -3.18 3.96 -3.64
N LYS A 50 -3.87 3.85 -4.77
CA LYS A 50 -4.83 4.86 -5.19
C LYS A 50 -6.05 4.18 -5.77
N ARG A 51 -7.16 4.89 -5.76
CA ARG A 51 -8.34 4.48 -6.52
C ARG A 51 -9.14 5.71 -6.88
N PRO A 52 -9.97 5.62 -7.94
CA PRO A 52 -10.79 6.75 -8.31
C PRO A 52 -11.75 7.11 -7.19
N LYS A 53 -11.87 8.39 -6.92
CA LYS A 53 -12.79 8.90 -5.93
C LYS A 53 -14.11 9.23 -6.61
N SER A 54 -15.15 8.63 -6.12
CA SER A 54 -16.47 8.85 -6.71
C SER A 54 -17.11 10.17 -6.24
#